data_6b6d1b4fdd452fcf676969dffe6c83a4
#
_entry.id   6b6d1b4fdd452fcf676969dffe6c83a4
#
_cell.length_a   1.000
_cell.length_b   1.000
_cell.length_c   1.000
_cell.angle_alpha   90.00
_cell.angle_beta   90.00
_cell.angle_gamma   90.00
#
_symmetry.space_group_name_H-M   'P 1'
#
loop_
_entity.id
_entity.type
_entity.pdbx_description
1 polymer ?
#
loop_
_entity_poly.entity_id
_entity_poly.type
_entity_poly.pdbx_seq_one_letter_code
_entity_poly.pdbx_strand_id
1 'polypeptide(L)'
;MRTYPIADDINIEINHIKNWIKDYFVQNGPDCKAIIGLSGGKDSTVAAKLCVEALGKDKVIGVYMPQGKQHDIDIAHEVGQYLQIQTFEVNIGKICDTFYESFDNSFPFDNVKENSVVTSNSPARIRMSVLYAIAGMLHGRVVNTCNASEDFVGYSTKFGDSAGDFSPLSDYTVHAVKAIGYALGIPAKFIDKAPEDGLSGKTDEDNLGFTYGVLDTFLETGVLPEDYEVYKNIMERYKRNIHKVKPMPMCYRVGPCHRENWEL
;
A
#
# COMPACT_ATOMS: atom_id res chain seq x y z
N MET A 1 -13.14 20.09 -1.46
CA MET A 1 -12.67 18.71 -1.18
C MET A 1 -12.60 18.00 -2.52
N ARG A 2 -11.55 17.21 -2.78
CA ARG A 2 -11.47 16.41 -4.01
C ARG A 2 -12.37 15.20 -3.84
N THR A 3 -13.27 14.93 -4.77
CA THR A 3 -14.05 13.70 -4.83
C THR A 3 -13.33 12.69 -5.73
N TYR A 4 -13.59 11.41 -5.57
CA TYR A 4 -12.92 10.31 -6.27
C TYR A 4 -13.94 9.44 -7.07
N PRO A 5 -14.82 10.05 -7.88
CA PRO A 5 -15.74 9.26 -8.70
C PRO A 5 -14.95 8.46 -9.74
N ILE A 6 -15.31 7.20 -9.92
CA ILE A 6 -14.78 6.37 -11.01
C ILE A 6 -15.61 6.62 -12.29
N ALA A 7 -15.02 6.32 -13.45
CA ALA A 7 -15.75 6.41 -14.71
C ALA A 7 -16.91 5.40 -14.76
N ASP A 8 -18.00 5.75 -15.46
CA ASP A 8 -19.15 4.86 -15.64
C ASP A 8 -18.76 3.51 -16.30
N ASP A 9 -17.73 3.53 -17.16
CA ASP A 9 -17.11 2.31 -17.70
C ASP A 9 -15.77 2.04 -17.01
N ILE A 10 -15.74 1.04 -16.16
CA ILE A 10 -14.54 0.60 -15.41
C ILE A 10 -13.36 0.23 -16.33
N ASN A 11 -13.59 -0.16 -17.58
CA ASN A 11 -12.55 -0.47 -18.53
C ASN A 11 -11.76 0.79 -18.94
N ILE A 12 -12.36 1.97 -18.90
CA ILE A 12 -11.66 3.24 -19.12
C ILE A 12 -10.62 3.42 -18.03
N GLU A 13 -10.99 3.22 -16.76
CA GLU A 13 -10.07 3.33 -15.62
C GLU A 13 -8.95 2.30 -15.71
N ILE A 14 -9.27 1.04 -15.99
CA ILE A 14 -8.25 -0.02 -16.15
C ILE A 14 -7.24 0.34 -17.24
N ASN A 15 -7.72 0.82 -18.39
CA ASN A 15 -6.83 1.22 -19.48
C ASN A 15 -6.02 2.47 -19.13
N HIS A 16 -6.59 3.41 -18.42
CA HIS A 16 -5.88 4.58 -17.90
C HIS A 16 -4.73 4.16 -16.99
N ILE A 17 -4.99 3.33 -15.98
CA ILE A 17 -3.96 2.84 -15.05
C ILE A 17 -2.86 2.08 -15.79
N LYS A 18 -3.24 1.17 -16.70
CA LYS A 18 -2.26 0.39 -17.49
C LYS A 18 -1.36 1.26 -18.34
N ASN A 19 -1.90 2.29 -18.99
CA ASN A 19 -1.12 3.23 -19.77
C ASN A 19 -0.22 4.07 -18.88
N TRP A 20 -0.74 4.57 -17.77
CA TRP A 20 0.04 5.32 -16.79
C TRP A 20 1.22 4.50 -16.23
N ILE A 21 1.03 3.21 -15.91
CA ILE A 21 2.13 2.31 -15.50
C ILE A 21 3.18 2.20 -16.60
N LYS A 22 2.77 2.00 -17.87
CA LYS A 22 3.71 1.93 -18.99
C LYS A 22 4.53 3.21 -19.13
N ASP A 23 3.86 4.36 -19.11
CA ASP A 23 4.49 5.67 -19.23
C ASP A 23 5.47 5.93 -18.08
N TYR A 24 5.09 5.54 -16.84
CA TYR A 24 5.97 5.62 -15.68
C TYR A 24 7.28 4.84 -15.93
N PHE A 25 7.20 3.58 -16.41
CA PHE A 25 8.38 2.78 -16.68
C PHE A 25 9.20 3.29 -17.86
N VAL A 26 8.58 3.79 -18.92
CA VAL A 26 9.29 4.44 -20.04
C VAL A 26 10.15 5.60 -19.55
N GLN A 27 9.63 6.40 -18.62
CA GLN A 27 10.33 7.59 -18.10
C GLN A 27 11.34 7.27 -16.99
N ASN A 28 11.08 6.25 -16.16
CA ASN A 28 11.80 6.01 -14.91
C ASN A 28 12.59 4.68 -14.89
N GLY A 29 12.69 3.99 -16.02
CA GLY A 29 13.47 2.77 -16.17
C GLY A 29 12.78 1.73 -17.05
N PRO A 30 12.95 1.83 -18.39
CA PRO A 30 12.26 0.96 -19.35
C PRO A 30 12.63 -0.53 -19.20
N ASP A 31 13.82 -0.80 -18.66
CA ASP A 31 14.31 -2.16 -18.41
C ASP A 31 14.06 -2.64 -16.97
N CYS A 32 13.50 -1.77 -16.12
CA CYS A 32 13.23 -2.11 -14.73
C CYS A 32 12.05 -3.10 -14.61
N LYS A 33 12.05 -3.86 -13.49
CA LYS A 33 10.96 -4.73 -13.08
C LYS A 33 10.09 -4.05 -12.02
N ALA A 34 8.80 -4.34 -12.00
CA ALA A 34 7.91 -3.98 -10.91
C ALA A 34 8.09 -4.98 -9.76
N ILE A 35 8.49 -4.50 -8.58
CA ILE A 35 8.69 -5.33 -7.38
C ILE A 35 7.53 -5.06 -6.44
N ILE A 36 6.75 -6.08 -6.09
CA ILE A 36 5.54 -5.91 -5.30
C ILE A 36 5.44 -6.91 -4.14
N GLY A 37 5.10 -6.42 -2.96
CA GLY A 37 4.75 -7.25 -1.83
C GLY A 37 3.38 -7.90 -2.03
N LEU A 38 3.29 -9.21 -1.95
CA LEU A 38 2.05 -9.97 -2.06
C LEU A 38 1.59 -10.40 -0.66
N SER A 39 0.53 -9.77 -0.16
CA SER A 39 -0.07 -10.09 1.14
C SER A 39 -1.23 -11.11 1.04
N GLY A 40 -1.67 -11.43 -0.17
CA GLY A 40 -2.90 -12.19 -0.40
C GLY A 40 -4.18 -11.35 -0.25
N GLY A 41 -4.07 -10.06 0.04
CA GLY A 41 -5.20 -9.11 0.07
C GLY A 41 -5.51 -8.51 -1.31
N LYS A 42 -6.70 -7.87 -1.41
CA LYS A 42 -7.23 -7.31 -2.66
C LYS A 42 -6.29 -6.30 -3.32
N ASP A 43 -5.74 -5.36 -2.53
CA ASP A 43 -4.98 -4.23 -3.05
C ASP A 43 -3.68 -4.69 -3.72
N SER A 44 -2.89 -5.52 -3.04
CA SER A 44 -1.67 -6.10 -3.60
C SER A 44 -1.94 -6.99 -4.82
N THR A 45 -3.06 -7.71 -4.82
CA THR A 45 -3.46 -8.57 -5.93
C THR A 45 -3.88 -7.75 -7.16
N VAL A 46 -4.69 -6.70 -6.97
CA VAL A 46 -5.15 -5.82 -8.06
C VAL A 46 -3.97 -5.02 -8.63
N ALA A 47 -3.12 -4.44 -7.77
CA ALA A 47 -1.92 -3.72 -8.22
C ALA A 47 -0.97 -4.63 -9.03
N ALA A 48 -0.73 -5.86 -8.55
CA ALA A 48 0.10 -6.83 -9.27
C ALA A 48 -0.52 -7.22 -10.62
N LYS A 49 -1.83 -7.48 -10.67
CA LYS A 49 -2.54 -7.80 -11.92
C LYS A 49 -2.46 -6.65 -12.92
N LEU A 50 -2.64 -5.41 -12.49
CA LEU A 50 -2.50 -4.22 -13.33
C LEU A 50 -1.06 -4.09 -13.89
N CYS A 51 -0.05 -4.34 -13.06
CA CYS A 51 1.34 -4.37 -13.51
C CYS A 51 1.59 -5.49 -14.55
N VAL A 52 1.03 -6.68 -14.33
CA VAL A 52 1.13 -7.80 -15.31
C VAL A 52 0.46 -7.43 -16.63
N GLU A 53 -0.73 -6.83 -16.59
CA GLU A 53 -1.45 -6.37 -17.79
C GLU A 53 -0.72 -5.24 -18.52
N ALA A 54 0.00 -4.39 -17.80
CA ALA A 54 0.73 -3.27 -18.39
C ALA A 54 2.09 -3.66 -18.93
N LEU A 55 2.87 -4.46 -18.19
CA LEU A 55 4.29 -4.71 -18.46
C LEU A 55 4.59 -6.13 -18.97
N GLY A 56 3.66 -7.05 -18.79
CA GLY A 56 3.87 -8.49 -18.96
C GLY A 56 4.43 -9.15 -17.70
N LYS A 57 4.09 -10.45 -17.52
CA LYS A 57 4.41 -11.22 -16.33
C LYS A 57 5.90 -11.34 -16.00
N ASP A 58 6.76 -11.32 -17.03
CA ASP A 58 8.21 -11.47 -16.88
C ASP A 58 8.87 -10.22 -16.29
N LYS A 59 8.17 -9.08 -16.30
CA LYS A 59 8.60 -7.82 -15.69
C LYS A 59 8.01 -7.57 -14.30
N VAL A 60 7.26 -8.49 -13.74
CA VAL A 60 6.64 -8.35 -12.40
C VAL A 60 7.20 -9.42 -11.46
N ILE A 61 7.67 -8.98 -10.31
CA ILE A 61 8.23 -9.85 -9.25
C ILE A 61 7.38 -9.71 -8.00
N GLY A 62 6.79 -10.81 -7.54
CA GLY A 62 6.08 -10.90 -6.27
C GLY A 62 7.02 -11.23 -5.10
N VAL A 63 6.80 -10.63 -3.94
CA VAL A 63 7.59 -10.93 -2.74
C VAL A 63 6.65 -11.24 -1.58
N TYR A 64 6.76 -12.45 -1.05
CA TYR A 64 6.10 -12.85 0.19
C TYR A 64 7.00 -12.51 1.37
N MET A 65 6.44 -11.87 2.39
CA MET A 65 7.21 -11.43 3.56
C MET A 65 6.49 -11.79 4.87
N PRO A 66 6.34 -13.11 5.14
CA PRO A 66 5.71 -13.54 6.39
C PRO A 66 6.56 -13.12 7.60
N GLN A 67 5.88 -12.78 8.71
CA GLN A 67 6.52 -12.55 10.00
C GLN A 67 6.40 -13.81 10.85
N GLY A 68 7.44 -14.64 10.82
CA GLY A 68 7.42 -15.96 11.49
C GLY A 68 6.47 -16.92 10.77
N LYS A 69 5.62 -17.62 11.55
CA LYS A 69 4.57 -18.52 11.02
C LYS A 69 3.29 -17.73 10.79
N GLN A 70 3.04 -17.36 9.54
CA GLN A 70 1.83 -16.64 9.16
C GLN A 70 0.75 -17.62 8.70
N HIS A 71 -0.46 -17.50 9.27
CA HIS A 71 -1.53 -18.48 9.07
C HIS A 71 -2.12 -18.44 7.65
N ASP A 72 -2.10 -17.30 6.99
CA ASP A 72 -2.77 -17.05 5.70
C ASP A 72 -1.79 -16.87 4.52
N ILE A 73 -0.53 -17.26 4.69
CA ILE A 73 0.50 -17.13 3.64
C ILE A 73 0.14 -17.93 2.37
N ASP A 74 -0.60 -19.01 2.51
CA ASP A 74 -1.02 -19.84 1.38
C ASP A 74 -1.86 -19.05 0.37
N ILE A 75 -2.69 -18.11 0.83
CA ILE A 75 -3.47 -17.23 -0.06
C ILE A 75 -2.55 -16.32 -0.87
N ALA A 76 -1.49 -15.80 -0.27
CA ALA A 76 -0.50 -15.00 -1.00
C ALA A 76 0.22 -15.83 -2.06
N HIS A 77 0.58 -17.09 -1.75
CA HIS A 77 1.16 -18.02 -2.71
C HIS A 77 0.20 -18.31 -3.88
N GLU A 78 -1.08 -18.53 -3.59
CA GLU A 78 -2.09 -18.72 -4.63
C GLU A 78 -2.23 -17.51 -5.56
N VAL A 79 -2.09 -16.28 -5.05
CA VAL A 79 -2.06 -15.07 -5.88
C VAL A 79 -0.88 -15.09 -6.84
N GLY A 80 0.32 -15.42 -6.38
CA GLY A 80 1.50 -15.51 -7.25
C GLY A 80 1.34 -16.58 -8.34
N GLN A 81 0.76 -17.72 -7.99
CA GLN A 81 0.45 -18.79 -8.94
C GLN A 81 -0.62 -18.34 -9.96
N TYR A 82 -1.68 -17.69 -9.52
CA TYR A 82 -2.73 -17.13 -10.39
C TYR A 82 -2.15 -16.13 -11.39
N LEU A 83 -1.28 -15.25 -10.95
CA LEU A 83 -0.63 -14.25 -11.79
C LEU A 83 0.49 -14.82 -12.68
N GLN A 84 0.96 -16.04 -12.43
CA GLN A 84 2.05 -16.70 -13.13
C GLN A 84 3.34 -15.86 -13.17
N ILE A 85 3.63 -15.10 -12.13
CA ILE A 85 4.82 -14.26 -11.99
C ILE A 85 5.93 -14.98 -11.22
N GLN A 86 7.15 -14.52 -11.39
CA GLN A 86 8.26 -14.94 -10.52
C GLN A 86 8.05 -14.41 -9.10
N THR A 87 8.28 -15.26 -8.10
CA THR A 87 8.09 -14.89 -6.70
C THR A 87 9.30 -15.25 -5.86
N PHE A 88 9.52 -14.51 -4.78
CA PHE A 88 10.48 -14.78 -3.73
C PHE A 88 9.79 -14.75 -2.37
N GLU A 89 10.34 -15.48 -1.40
CA GLU A 89 9.89 -15.42 -0.01
C GLU A 89 11.03 -14.99 0.90
N VAL A 90 10.76 -13.98 1.74
CA VAL A 90 11.68 -13.50 2.77
C VAL A 90 10.93 -13.43 4.09
N ASN A 91 11.15 -14.39 4.97
CA ASN A 91 10.56 -14.38 6.31
C ASN A 91 11.23 -13.30 7.17
N ILE A 92 10.47 -12.28 7.56
CA ILE A 92 10.97 -11.14 8.33
C ILE A 92 10.96 -11.37 9.85
N GLY A 93 10.46 -12.51 10.34
CA GLY A 93 10.31 -12.78 11.78
C GLY A 93 11.61 -12.59 12.54
N LYS A 94 12.68 -13.29 12.13
CA LYS A 94 13.99 -13.15 12.75
C LYS A 94 14.58 -11.73 12.65
N ILE A 95 14.28 -11.01 11.56
CA ILE A 95 14.73 -9.61 11.40
C ILE A 95 14.02 -8.73 12.42
N CYS A 96 12.71 -8.90 12.60
CA CYS A 96 11.94 -8.18 13.61
C CYS A 96 12.44 -8.50 15.03
N ASP A 97 12.68 -9.77 15.34
CA ASP A 97 13.18 -10.18 16.65
C ASP A 97 14.53 -9.52 16.97
N THR A 98 15.49 -9.62 16.04
CA THR A 98 16.81 -9.00 16.20
C THR A 98 16.71 -7.48 16.30
N PHE A 99 15.79 -6.87 15.53
CA PHE A 99 15.52 -5.44 15.61
C PHE A 99 15.04 -5.03 17.00
N TYR A 100 14.09 -5.74 17.59
CA TYR A 100 13.60 -5.45 18.93
C TYR A 100 14.65 -5.69 20.01
N GLU A 101 15.39 -6.79 19.94
CA GLU A 101 16.48 -7.13 20.87
C GLU A 101 17.59 -6.06 20.89
N SER A 102 17.80 -5.35 19.78
CA SER A 102 18.80 -4.29 19.71
C SER A 102 18.49 -3.08 20.61
N PHE A 103 17.25 -2.94 21.07
CA PHE A 103 16.84 -1.85 21.97
C PHE A 103 16.94 -2.23 23.45
N ASP A 104 16.86 -3.52 23.80
CA ASP A 104 16.75 -3.97 25.20
C ASP A 104 17.95 -3.58 26.06
N ASN A 105 19.15 -3.38 25.47
CA ASN A 105 20.37 -2.98 26.17
C ASN A 105 20.76 -1.50 25.98
N SER A 106 20.02 -0.75 25.18
CA SER A 106 20.46 0.57 24.72
C SER A 106 19.57 1.73 25.17
N PHE A 107 18.35 1.43 25.62
CA PHE A 107 17.35 2.45 25.95
C PHE A 107 16.76 2.22 27.33
N PRO A 108 16.50 3.30 28.08
CA PRO A 108 15.85 3.24 29.40
C PRO A 108 14.32 3.05 29.29
N PHE A 109 13.84 2.48 28.19
CA PHE A 109 12.42 2.24 27.97
C PHE A 109 12.11 0.77 28.27
N ASP A 110 11.02 0.58 29.02
CA ASP A 110 10.49 -0.74 29.26
C ASP A 110 10.14 -1.42 27.94
N ASN A 111 10.41 -2.69 27.86
CA ASN A 111 10.17 -3.68 26.80
C ASN A 111 9.56 -3.14 25.48
N VAL A 112 10.40 -2.92 24.48
CA VAL A 112 9.99 -2.41 23.15
C VAL A 112 8.92 -3.29 22.51
N LYS A 113 8.90 -4.59 22.81
CA LYS A 113 7.91 -5.55 22.32
C LYS A 113 6.50 -5.32 22.90
N GLU A 114 6.37 -4.60 24.01
CA GLU A 114 5.07 -4.24 24.59
C GLU A 114 4.48 -2.96 24.00
N ASN A 115 5.28 -2.19 23.26
CA ASN A 115 4.81 -0.98 22.61
C ASN A 115 4.09 -1.32 21.29
N SER A 116 2.76 -1.24 21.32
CA SER A 116 1.91 -1.59 20.16
C SER A 116 2.20 -0.75 18.91
N VAL A 117 2.61 0.51 19.06
CA VAL A 117 2.97 1.37 17.93
C VAL A 117 4.25 0.90 17.25
N VAL A 118 5.24 0.45 18.04
CA VAL A 118 6.50 -0.09 17.51
C VAL A 118 6.26 -1.43 16.83
N THR A 119 5.55 -2.34 17.50
CA THR A 119 5.31 -3.70 16.98
C THR A 119 4.40 -3.73 15.75
N SER A 120 3.51 -2.75 15.58
CA SER A 120 2.71 -2.59 14.35
C SER A 120 3.50 -1.98 13.20
N ASN A 121 4.29 -0.94 13.46
CA ASN A 121 4.92 -0.16 12.37
C ASN A 121 6.27 -0.71 11.93
N SER A 122 7.05 -1.35 12.82
CA SER A 122 8.38 -1.84 12.46
C SER A 122 8.35 -2.94 11.41
N PRO A 123 7.45 -3.94 11.46
CA PRO A 123 7.35 -4.96 10.41
C PRO A 123 7.04 -4.37 9.04
N ALA A 124 6.16 -3.36 8.95
CA ALA A 124 5.85 -2.70 7.68
C ALA A 124 7.09 -2.00 7.07
N ARG A 125 7.91 -1.33 7.91
CA ARG A 125 9.17 -0.71 7.46
C ARG A 125 10.24 -1.74 7.08
N ILE A 126 10.33 -2.84 7.81
CA ILE A 126 11.24 -3.95 7.49
C ILE A 126 10.86 -4.58 6.14
N ARG A 127 9.56 -4.82 5.89
CA ARG A 127 9.07 -5.28 4.58
C ARG A 127 9.47 -4.33 3.46
N MET A 128 9.33 -3.03 3.66
CA MET A 128 9.75 -2.04 2.66
C MET A 128 11.26 -2.08 2.40
N SER A 129 12.07 -2.23 3.44
CA SER A 129 13.53 -2.41 3.29
C SER A 129 13.87 -3.66 2.48
N VAL A 130 13.15 -4.76 2.66
CA VAL A 130 13.31 -5.99 1.87
C VAL A 130 12.94 -5.76 0.42
N LEU A 131 11.81 -5.08 0.14
CA LEU A 131 11.39 -4.77 -1.24
C LEU A 131 12.42 -3.91 -1.95
N TYR A 132 12.95 -2.87 -1.32
CA TYR A 132 13.99 -2.03 -1.92
C TYR A 132 15.34 -2.75 -2.08
N ALA A 133 15.69 -3.68 -1.19
CA ALA A 133 16.87 -4.52 -1.38
C ALA A 133 16.73 -5.40 -2.63
N ILE A 134 15.57 -6.04 -2.81
CA ILE A 134 15.28 -6.86 -4.01
C ILE A 134 15.25 -5.96 -5.27
N ALA A 135 14.62 -4.78 -5.18
CA ALA A 135 14.60 -3.82 -6.27
C ALA A 135 16.02 -3.40 -6.69
N GLY A 136 16.89 -3.14 -5.73
CA GLY A 136 18.31 -2.84 -6.00
C GLY A 136 19.04 -3.99 -6.70
N MET A 137 18.82 -5.23 -6.31
CA MET A 137 19.44 -6.41 -6.91
C MET A 137 18.93 -6.70 -8.33
N LEU A 138 17.64 -6.43 -8.60
CA LEU A 138 16.97 -6.84 -9.84
C LEU A 138 16.68 -5.67 -10.79
N HIS A 139 17.24 -4.50 -10.55
CA HIS A 139 16.95 -3.27 -11.29
C HIS A 139 15.44 -3.01 -11.34
N GLY A 140 14.80 -2.91 -10.15
CA GLY A 140 13.36 -2.80 -10.01
C GLY A 140 12.90 -1.43 -9.54
N ARG A 141 11.56 -1.26 -9.57
CA ARG A 141 10.80 -0.18 -8.94
C ARG A 141 9.77 -0.80 -8.00
N VAL A 142 9.70 -0.31 -6.78
CA VAL A 142 8.78 -0.82 -5.78
C VAL A 142 7.38 -0.27 -6.00
N VAL A 143 6.40 -1.17 -6.09
CA VAL A 143 4.98 -0.83 -6.25
C VAL A 143 4.39 -0.55 -4.87
N ASN A 144 3.81 0.64 -4.68
CA ASN A 144 2.93 0.91 -3.55
C ASN A 144 1.55 0.31 -3.80
N THR A 145 0.91 -0.20 -2.76
CA THR A 145 -0.39 -0.88 -2.84
C THR A 145 -1.48 -0.22 -2.00
N CYS A 146 -1.21 0.95 -1.40
CA CYS A 146 -2.22 1.73 -0.70
C CYS A 146 -3.29 2.25 -1.66
N ASN A 147 -4.51 2.41 -1.15
CA ASN A 147 -5.64 2.96 -1.87
C ASN A 147 -6.06 4.33 -1.28
N ALA A 148 -6.97 5.05 -1.97
CA ALA A 148 -7.40 6.39 -1.55
C ALA A 148 -8.07 6.41 -0.18
N SER A 149 -8.82 5.37 0.17
CA SER A 149 -9.55 5.28 1.44
C SER A 149 -8.58 5.15 2.61
N GLU A 150 -7.58 4.26 2.49
CA GLU A 150 -6.51 4.10 3.48
C GLU A 150 -5.67 5.38 3.60
N ASP A 151 -5.26 5.97 2.49
CA ASP A 151 -4.45 7.19 2.46
C ASP A 151 -5.20 8.38 3.07
N PHE A 152 -6.52 8.50 2.85
CA PHE A 152 -7.32 9.58 3.38
C PHE A 152 -7.35 9.58 4.91
N VAL A 153 -7.59 8.43 5.53
CA VAL A 153 -7.63 8.31 6.99
C VAL A 153 -6.25 8.01 7.60
N GLY A 154 -5.23 7.81 6.74
CA GLY A 154 -3.86 7.51 7.12
C GLY A 154 -3.73 6.15 7.81
N TYR A 155 -4.49 5.17 7.34
CA TYR A 155 -4.42 3.78 7.81
C TYR A 155 -3.27 3.04 7.13
N SER A 156 -2.08 3.56 7.32
CA SER A 156 -0.82 3.04 6.79
C SER A 156 0.36 3.48 7.65
N THR A 157 1.48 2.81 7.52
CA THR A 157 2.73 3.14 8.19
C THR A 157 3.59 4.01 7.29
N LYS A 158 3.87 5.24 7.72
CA LYS A 158 4.77 6.14 7.00
C LYS A 158 6.15 5.50 6.82
N PHE A 159 6.65 5.48 5.57
CA PHE A 159 7.89 4.81 5.16
C PHE A 159 7.89 3.29 5.34
N GLY A 160 6.71 2.70 5.61
CA GLY A 160 6.44 1.29 5.53
C GLY A 160 5.57 1.01 4.31
N ASP A 161 4.39 0.43 4.52
CA ASP A 161 3.42 0.14 3.46
C ASP A 161 2.98 1.37 2.64
N SER A 162 3.05 2.59 3.21
CA SER A 162 2.80 3.84 2.46
C SER A 162 3.92 4.25 1.52
N ALA A 163 5.06 3.54 1.49
CA ALA A 163 6.17 3.86 0.60
C ALA A 163 6.12 3.07 -0.71
N GLY A 164 6.84 3.54 -1.71
CA GLY A 164 6.98 2.94 -3.01
C GLY A 164 7.59 3.94 -4.00
N ASP A 165 7.95 3.46 -5.18
CA ASP A 165 8.43 4.31 -6.26
C ASP A 165 7.27 4.84 -7.12
N PHE A 166 6.16 4.09 -7.17
CA PHE A 166 4.92 4.49 -7.84
C PHE A 166 3.71 3.81 -7.20
N SER A 167 2.54 4.44 -7.31
CA SER A 167 1.31 4.01 -6.67
C SER A 167 0.13 4.00 -7.65
N PRO A 168 -0.23 2.85 -8.20
CA PRO A 168 -1.30 2.75 -9.19
C PRO A 168 -2.71 2.86 -8.59
N LEU A 169 -2.86 2.72 -7.28
CA LEU A 169 -4.16 2.65 -6.61
C LEU A 169 -4.47 3.84 -5.67
N SER A 170 -3.53 4.75 -5.41
CA SER A 170 -3.70 5.80 -4.41
C SER A 170 -4.83 6.81 -4.67
N ASP A 171 -5.37 6.86 -5.90
CA ASP A 171 -6.52 7.72 -6.26
C ASP A 171 -7.85 6.92 -6.37
N TYR A 172 -7.83 5.62 -6.04
CA TYR A 172 -8.98 4.72 -6.12
C TYR A 172 -9.40 4.29 -4.72
N THR A 173 -10.71 4.38 -4.42
CA THR A 173 -11.30 3.93 -3.15
C THR A 173 -11.27 2.40 -3.04
N VAL A 174 -11.53 1.86 -1.85
CA VAL A 174 -11.69 0.40 -1.66
C VAL A 174 -12.78 -0.15 -2.58
N HIS A 175 -13.90 0.56 -2.73
CA HIS A 175 -14.97 0.20 -3.66
C HIS A 175 -14.46 0.15 -5.11
N ALA A 176 -13.76 1.18 -5.56
CA ALA A 176 -13.18 1.25 -6.90
C ALA A 176 -12.15 0.14 -7.16
N VAL A 177 -11.27 -0.14 -6.19
CA VAL A 177 -10.28 -1.23 -6.29
C VAL A 177 -10.97 -2.59 -6.45
N LYS A 178 -12.04 -2.85 -5.69
CA LYS A 178 -12.84 -4.08 -5.86
C LYS A 178 -13.47 -4.17 -7.26
N ALA A 179 -14.08 -3.08 -7.73
CA ALA A 179 -14.69 -3.04 -9.07
C ALA A 179 -13.64 -3.30 -10.18
N ILE A 180 -12.46 -2.68 -10.09
CA ILE A 180 -11.33 -2.95 -10.99
C ILE A 180 -10.91 -4.42 -10.91
N GLY A 181 -10.79 -4.96 -9.71
CA GLY A 181 -10.42 -6.37 -9.51
C GLY A 181 -11.37 -7.35 -10.18
N TYR A 182 -12.67 -7.15 -10.02
CA TYR A 182 -13.69 -7.99 -10.68
C TYR A 182 -13.63 -7.85 -12.21
N ALA A 183 -13.50 -6.63 -12.72
CA ALA A 183 -13.41 -6.40 -14.16
C ALA A 183 -12.14 -6.99 -14.79
N LEU A 184 -11.05 -7.10 -14.02
CA LEU A 184 -9.81 -7.80 -14.42
C LEU A 184 -9.91 -9.33 -14.34
N GLY A 185 -11.08 -9.89 -13.94
CA GLY A 185 -11.30 -11.31 -13.79
C GLY A 185 -10.54 -11.95 -12.63
N ILE A 186 -10.19 -11.17 -11.61
CA ILE A 186 -9.55 -11.70 -10.40
C ILE A 186 -10.59 -12.51 -9.61
N PRO A 187 -10.26 -13.73 -9.16
CA PRO A 187 -11.19 -14.56 -8.38
C PRO A 187 -11.69 -13.85 -7.12
N ALA A 188 -13.00 -13.94 -6.85
CA ALA A 188 -13.65 -13.29 -5.71
C ALA A 188 -12.98 -13.59 -4.37
N LYS A 189 -12.43 -14.79 -4.18
CA LYS A 189 -11.70 -15.16 -2.96
C LYS A 189 -10.51 -14.25 -2.60
N PHE A 190 -9.91 -13.57 -3.60
CA PHE A 190 -8.81 -12.61 -3.37
C PHE A 190 -9.34 -11.19 -3.20
N ILE A 191 -10.52 -10.87 -3.76
CA ILE A 191 -11.12 -9.54 -3.69
C ILE A 191 -11.93 -9.35 -2.41
N ASP A 192 -12.66 -10.40 -1.98
CA ASP A 192 -13.58 -10.32 -0.84
C ASP A 192 -12.98 -10.77 0.49
N LYS A 193 -11.71 -11.21 0.48
CA LYS A 193 -11.02 -11.51 1.73
C LYS A 193 -11.10 -10.28 2.64
N ALA A 194 -11.66 -10.47 3.84
CA ALA A 194 -11.68 -9.41 4.84
C ALA A 194 -10.24 -8.94 5.12
N PRO A 195 -10.00 -7.62 5.12
CA PRO A 195 -8.70 -7.11 5.53
C PRO A 195 -8.50 -7.38 7.02
N GLU A 196 -7.48 -8.13 7.35
CA GLU A 196 -7.06 -8.41 8.73
C GLU A 196 -5.71 -7.77 8.95
N ASP A 197 -5.53 -7.18 10.13
CA ASP A 197 -4.24 -6.56 10.51
C ASP A 197 -3.13 -7.60 10.77
N GLY A 198 -3.48 -8.89 10.76
CA GLY A 198 -2.56 -10.01 10.99
C GLY A 198 -2.01 -10.10 12.42
N LEU A 199 -2.43 -9.22 13.32
CA LEU A 199 -1.88 -9.09 14.68
C LEU A 199 -2.93 -9.24 15.77
N SER A 200 -4.09 -8.58 15.64
CA SER A 200 -5.11 -8.52 16.71
C SER A 200 -6.33 -9.40 16.48
N GLY A 201 -6.48 -9.95 15.26
CA GLY A 201 -7.70 -10.66 14.83
C GLY A 201 -8.89 -9.73 14.62
N LYS A 202 -8.67 -8.40 14.63
CA LYS A 202 -9.66 -7.39 14.32
C LYS A 202 -9.57 -7.00 12.86
N THR A 203 -10.70 -6.61 12.28
CA THR A 203 -10.73 -6.03 10.95
C THR A 203 -10.27 -4.58 10.97
N ASP A 204 -9.88 -4.05 9.80
CA ASP A 204 -9.58 -2.62 9.67
C ASP A 204 -10.76 -1.76 10.10
N GLU A 205 -12.00 -2.14 9.74
CA GLU A 205 -13.21 -1.40 10.08
C GLU A 205 -13.47 -1.38 11.61
N ASP A 206 -13.14 -2.48 12.32
CA ASP A 206 -13.20 -2.50 13.79
C ASP A 206 -12.22 -1.48 14.41
N ASN A 207 -11.02 -1.35 13.81
CA ASN A 207 -10.00 -0.41 14.27
C ASN A 207 -10.33 1.05 13.90
N LEU A 208 -11.00 1.24 12.77
CA LEU A 208 -11.42 2.55 12.28
C LEU A 208 -12.64 3.09 13.03
N GLY A 209 -13.58 2.21 13.39
CA GLY A 209 -14.87 2.56 14.00
C GLY A 209 -15.92 3.03 12.98
N PHE A 210 -15.70 2.76 11.70
CA PHE A 210 -16.64 2.95 10.59
C PHE A 210 -16.27 2.02 9.44
N THR A 211 -17.21 1.81 8.51
CA THR A 211 -16.98 0.94 7.35
C THR A 211 -16.34 1.70 6.19
N TYR A 212 -15.59 0.99 5.35
CA TYR A 212 -15.10 1.55 4.10
C TYR A 212 -16.26 2.00 3.18
N GLY A 213 -17.40 1.33 3.22
CA GLY A 213 -18.57 1.76 2.44
C GLY A 213 -19.04 3.19 2.78
N VAL A 214 -19.06 3.55 4.05
CA VAL A 214 -19.39 4.92 4.50
C VAL A 214 -18.31 5.91 4.07
N LEU A 215 -17.03 5.55 4.24
CA LEU A 215 -15.91 6.40 3.86
C LEU A 215 -15.88 6.63 2.34
N ASP A 216 -16.03 5.55 1.56
CA ASP A 216 -15.96 5.60 0.09
C ASP A 216 -17.12 6.42 -0.50
N THR A 217 -18.35 6.25 0.03
CA THR A 217 -19.49 7.10 -0.36
C THR A 217 -19.16 8.58 -0.14
N PHE A 218 -18.59 8.91 1.02
CA PHE A 218 -18.17 10.29 1.30
C PHE A 218 -17.08 10.78 0.34
N LEU A 219 -16.09 9.95 0.02
CA LEU A 219 -14.98 10.32 -0.87
C LEU A 219 -15.42 10.45 -2.34
N GLU A 220 -16.26 9.54 -2.80
CA GLU A 220 -16.70 9.49 -4.21
C GLU A 220 -17.75 10.55 -4.54
N THR A 221 -18.69 10.81 -3.62
CA THR A 221 -19.87 11.64 -3.88
C THR A 221 -19.88 12.97 -3.14
N GLY A 222 -19.09 13.12 -2.07
CA GLY A 222 -19.14 14.25 -1.16
C GLY A 222 -20.35 14.23 -0.20
N VAL A 223 -21.18 13.18 -0.23
CA VAL A 223 -22.30 13.01 0.71
C VAL A 223 -21.77 12.71 2.09
N LEU A 224 -22.19 13.50 3.07
CA LEU A 224 -21.73 13.31 4.46
C LEU A 224 -22.33 12.04 5.05
N PRO A 225 -21.57 11.31 5.91
CA PRO A 225 -22.13 10.23 6.72
C PRO A 225 -23.35 10.68 7.51
N GLU A 226 -24.37 9.81 7.61
CA GLU A 226 -25.59 10.10 8.39
C GLU A 226 -25.29 10.35 9.87
N ASP A 227 -24.35 9.56 10.43
CA ASP A 227 -23.87 9.76 11.79
C ASP A 227 -22.76 10.82 11.81
N TYR A 228 -23.04 11.94 12.47
CA TYR A 228 -22.09 13.04 12.60
C TYR A 228 -20.81 12.66 13.38
N GLU A 229 -20.89 11.74 14.35
CA GLU A 229 -19.70 11.29 15.08
C GLU A 229 -18.78 10.45 14.18
N VAL A 230 -19.33 9.68 13.25
CA VAL A 230 -18.55 8.98 12.23
C VAL A 230 -17.83 10.00 11.32
N TYR A 231 -18.55 11.03 10.82
CA TYR A 231 -17.93 12.09 10.04
C TYR A 231 -16.80 12.78 10.80
N LYS A 232 -17.01 13.11 12.05
CA LYS A 232 -16.02 13.75 12.91
C LYS A 232 -14.77 12.86 13.09
N ASN A 233 -14.96 11.56 13.35
CA ASN A 233 -13.87 10.59 13.47
C ASN A 233 -13.06 10.53 12.16
N ILE A 234 -13.71 10.43 11.00
CA ILE A 234 -13.06 10.44 9.69
C ILE A 234 -12.19 11.70 9.53
N MET A 235 -12.73 12.89 9.81
CA MET A 235 -12.02 14.15 9.65
C MET A 235 -10.89 14.36 10.65
N GLU A 236 -11.04 13.87 11.87
CA GLU A 236 -9.97 13.90 12.88
C GLU A 236 -8.81 12.98 12.46
N ARG A 237 -9.11 11.78 11.96
CA ARG A 237 -8.08 10.87 11.40
C ARG A 237 -7.37 11.51 10.22
N TYR A 238 -8.10 12.08 9.26
CA TYR A 238 -7.52 12.81 8.14
C TYR A 238 -6.54 13.89 8.60
N LYS A 239 -6.99 14.80 9.47
CA LYS A 239 -6.16 15.92 9.97
C LYS A 239 -4.89 15.43 10.68
N ARG A 240 -5.03 14.39 11.52
CA ARG A 240 -3.92 13.83 12.28
C ARG A 240 -2.91 13.10 11.40
N ASN A 241 -3.37 12.43 10.36
CA ASN A 241 -2.56 11.48 9.59
C ASN A 241 -2.12 11.98 8.20
N ILE A 242 -2.68 13.09 7.69
CA ILE A 242 -2.36 13.59 6.33
C ILE A 242 -0.86 13.81 6.09
N HIS A 243 -0.07 14.01 7.14
CA HIS A 243 1.39 14.14 7.06
C HIS A 243 2.08 12.84 6.61
N LYS A 244 1.39 11.70 6.65
CA LYS A 244 1.96 10.41 6.23
C LYS A 244 2.08 10.31 4.71
N VAL A 245 1.10 10.87 3.99
CA VAL A 245 0.99 10.81 2.52
C VAL A 245 1.48 12.08 1.82
N LYS A 246 1.65 13.18 2.55
CA LYS A 246 2.22 14.40 1.99
C LYS A 246 3.72 14.27 1.77
N PRO A 247 4.27 14.90 0.71
CA PRO A 247 5.71 15.03 0.55
C PRO A 247 6.37 15.59 1.82
N MET A 248 7.59 15.16 2.07
CA MET A 248 8.36 15.67 3.22
C MET A 248 8.51 17.20 3.12
N PRO A 249 8.04 17.95 4.14
CA PRO A 249 8.21 19.40 4.14
C PRO A 249 9.69 19.77 4.16
N MET A 250 10.05 20.74 3.35
CA MET A 250 11.42 21.26 3.25
C MET A 250 11.47 22.70 3.73
N CYS A 251 12.52 23.03 4.49
CA CYS A 251 12.86 24.41 4.81
C CYS A 251 13.63 25.01 3.63
N TYR A 252 13.04 25.99 2.97
CA TYR A 252 13.71 26.70 1.89
C TYR A 252 14.60 27.78 2.45
N ARG A 253 15.79 27.96 1.84
CA ARG A 253 16.70 29.07 2.21
C ARG A 253 16.12 30.43 1.81
N VAL A 254 16.53 31.49 2.49
CA VAL A 254 16.10 32.88 2.24
C VAL A 254 16.82 33.52 1.04
N GLY A 255 17.77 32.94 0.43
CA GLY A 255 18.48 33.46 -0.73
C GLY A 255 18.05 32.86 -2.05
N PRO A 256 18.51 33.41 -3.19
CA PRO A 256 18.19 32.85 -4.50
C PRO A 256 18.59 31.39 -4.59
N CYS A 257 17.70 30.56 -5.14
CA CYS A 257 17.93 29.14 -5.39
C CYS A 257 17.79 28.89 -6.88
N HIS A 258 18.83 28.36 -7.51
CA HIS A 258 18.80 27.99 -8.93
C HIS A 258 18.02 26.70 -9.24
N ARG A 259 17.23 26.19 -8.27
CA ARG A 259 16.35 25.02 -8.48
C ARG A 259 15.27 25.26 -9.54
N GLU A 260 14.90 26.52 -9.79
CA GLU A 260 13.98 26.92 -10.85
C GLU A 260 14.49 26.53 -12.26
N ASN A 261 15.79 26.29 -12.39
CA ASN A 261 16.44 25.87 -13.64
C ASN A 261 16.67 24.36 -13.74
N TRP A 262 16.22 23.57 -12.76
CA TRP A 262 16.25 22.13 -12.86
C TRP A 262 14.97 21.68 -13.51
N GLU A 263 15.06 21.26 -14.77
CA GLU A 263 14.00 20.50 -15.43
C GLU A 263 13.82 19.19 -14.65
N LEU A 264 12.72 19.12 -13.86
CA LEU A 264 12.28 17.93 -13.15
C LEU A 264 11.22 17.23 -14.00
#